data_9a5b3742b1813de006bd0eea1b531cea
#
_entry.id   9a5b3742b1813de006bd0eea1b531cea
#
_cell.length_a   1.000
_cell.length_b   1.000
_cell.length_c   1.000
_cell.angle_alpha   90.00
_cell.angle_beta   90.00
_cell.angle_gamma   90.00
#
_symmetry.space_group_name_H-M   'P 1'
#
loop_
_entity.id
_entity.type
_entity.pdbx_description
1 polymer ?
#
loop_
_entity_poly.entity_id
_entity_poly.type
_entity_poly.pdbx_seq_one_letter_code
_entity_poly.pdbx_strand_id
1 'polypeptide(L)'
;VTRSLASRFLSLVILQFWLKLASALVFSSLVGAILAALLARDGSPAVGNSALIDFALSPIGALTIAVLPMMYLAALYFEQSCILRVLADPKGNVVQSLKLSLVALPRVLLMATIQTMVALLFVAPFVFLAWFVYWLMLSDADINFYLANKPPKFIVAVILGIILSLGAIIVLGWLLLKWFHALPKLIFERTLVLPCLWQAWHHQSAKSNIIVAIVSWFIVHFLLYITAPWVIAIVTSRLFSLVEHDSEKSVWAGVFILLSHSIVLMLVTISSQCWLTAAIWTTFDRRLEIEASISSKEMPHPKSWTRPLILLIAASIVSLLIGFGALQKVLDYTVRQSVQIVAHRAGAKGFPENSLSALEHAIAVGADSAEIDVQQSKEGTIFVTHDRDLRRMAGRPLVISEATDAELRKTDIGSQMRPPAPSESLATLEEFLKRSQNKIRLSIELKYYGFKPSLAEAVAALLDQYPSRPAHEIISLEYKALEQVAALRPTIRRGYLVSASVGDITKLDANFLSVSQGTFSPELLERARQRGMQVAVWTINDRES
;
A
#
# COMPACT_ATOMS: atom_id res chain seq x y z
N VAL A 1 34.40 -1.05 -10.61
CA VAL A 1 32.98 -0.76 -10.88
C VAL A 1 32.83 0.50 -11.71
N THR A 2 33.33 1.66 -11.25
CA THR A 2 33.13 2.97 -11.89
C THR A 2 33.68 3.04 -13.33
N ARG A 3 34.88 2.49 -13.62
CA ARG A 3 35.45 2.48 -14.98
C ARG A 3 34.62 1.64 -15.96
N SER A 4 34.11 0.48 -15.54
CA SER A 4 33.28 -0.39 -16.38
C SER A 4 31.90 0.24 -16.66
N LEU A 5 31.32 0.95 -15.69
CA LEU A 5 30.08 1.71 -15.87
C LEU A 5 30.30 2.93 -16.79
N ALA A 6 31.36 3.70 -16.56
CA ALA A 6 31.60 4.93 -17.31
C ALA A 6 31.77 4.68 -18.83
N SER A 7 32.48 3.62 -19.22
CA SER A 7 32.73 3.29 -20.62
C SER A 7 31.48 2.85 -21.40
N ARG A 8 30.41 2.42 -20.69
CA ARG A 8 29.16 1.90 -21.28
C ARG A 8 27.92 2.64 -20.78
N PHE A 9 28.12 3.78 -20.13
CA PHE A 9 27.09 4.52 -19.43
C PHE A 9 25.86 4.81 -20.31
N LEU A 10 26.06 5.37 -21.49
CA LEU A 10 24.95 5.72 -22.39
C LEU A 10 24.17 4.48 -22.83
N SER A 11 24.86 3.39 -23.17
CA SER A 11 24.21 2.12 -23.54
C SER A 11 23.35 1.55 -22.39
N LEU A 12 23.85 1.65 -21.16
CA LEU A 12 23.14 1.18 -19.97
C LEU A 12 21.93 2.06 -19.64
N VAL A 13 22.05 3.38 -19.75
CA VAL A 13 20.93 4.31 -19.53
C VAL A 13 19.82 4.06 -20.54
N ILE A 14 20.16 3.97 -21.83
CA ILE A 14 19.16 3.69 -22.89
C ILE A 14 18.48 2.33 -22.65
N LEU A 15 19.25 1.29 -22.36
CA LEU A 15 18.70 -0.04 -22.06
C LEU A 15 17.74 0.00 -20.87
N GLN A 16 18.17 0.58 -19.76
CA GLN A 16 17.38 0.65 -18.54
C GLN A 16 16.10 1.48 -18.71
N PHE A 17 16.17 2.59 -19.42
CA PHE A 17 14.98 3.37 -19.72
C PHE A 17 13.92 2.51 -20.42
N TRP A 18 14.30 1.78 -21.48
CA TRP A 18 13.39 0.93 -22.22
C TRP A 18 12.89 -0.27 -21.40
N LEU A 19 13.75 -0.86 -20.57
CA LEU A 19 13.34 -1.95 -19.70
C LEU A 19 12.36 -1.47 -18.61
N LYS A 20 12.59 -0.29 -18.01
CA LYS A 20 11.65 0.31 -17.04
C LYS A 20 10.33 0.68 -17.68
N LEU A 21 10.33 1.23 -18.88
CA LEU A 21 9.11 1.52 -19.61
C LEU A 21 8.35 0.24 -19.96
N ALA A 22 9.03 -0.80 -20.44
CA ALA A 22 8.43 -2.11 -20.72
C ALA A 22 7.90 -2.76 -19.43
N SER A 23 8.64 -2.69 -18.33
CA SER A 23 8.18 -3.18 -17.01
C SER A 23 6.92 -2.45 -16.56
N ALA A 24 6.88 -1.12 -16.67
CA ALA A 24 5.70 -0.34 -16.30
C ALA A 24 4.47 -0.70 -17.14
N LEU A 25 4.65 -0.86 -18.46
CA LEU A 25 3.54 -1.14 -19.38
C LEU A 25 3.08 -2.60 -19.38
N VAL A 26 4.00 -3.55 -19.26
CA VAL A 26 3.70 -4.99 -19.38
C VAL A 26 3.52 -5.63 -18.02
N PHE A 27 4.49 -5.50 -17.11
CA PHE A 27 4.44 -6.21 -15.82
C PHE A 27 3.37 -5.66 -14.90
N SER A 28 3.19 -4.34 -14.80
CA SER A 28 2.12 -3.77 -13.97
C SER A 28 0.73 -4.16 -14.47
N SER A 29 0.53 -4.14 -15.80
CA SER A 29 -0.72 -4.56 -16.43
C SER A 29 -0.96 -6.06 -16.27
N LEU A 30 0.08 -6.89 -16.41
CA LEU A 30 0.00 -8.34 -16.24
C LEU A 30 -0.28 -8.71 -14.77
N VAL A 31 0.42 -8.08 -13.83
CA VAL A 31 0.18 -8.25 -12.39
C VAL A 31 -1.25 -7.85 -12.04
N GLY A 32 -1.71 -6.70 -12.54
CA GLY A 32 -3.08 -6.24 -12.36
C GLY A 32 -4.12 -7.22 -12.93
N ALA A 33 -3.87 -7.77 -14.12
CA ALA A 33 -4.76 -8.75 -14.75
C ALA A 33 -4.79 -10.09 -14.00
N ILE A 34 -3.63 -10.59 -13.54
CA ILE A 34 -3.55 -11.81 -12.73
C ILE A 34 -4.30 -11.61 -11.42
N LEU A 35 -4.06 -10.49 -10.73
CA LEU A 35 -4.73 -10.18 -9.48
C LEU A 35 -6.26 -10.07 -9.67
N ALA A 36 -6.71 -9.36 -10.71
CA ALA A 36 -8.12 -9.26 -11.05
C ALA A 36 -8.75 -10.64 -11.36
N ALA A 37 -8.03 -11.50 -12.09
CA ALA A 37 -8.50 -12.86 -12.41
C ALA A 37 -8.58 -13.75 -11.16
N LEU A 38 -7.59 -13.64 -10.25
CA LEU A 38 -7.59 -14.37 -8.99
C LEU A 38 -8.75 -13.92 -8.07
N LEU A 39 -8.98 -12.61 -7.95
CA LEU A 39 -10.11 -12.06 -7.21
C LEU A 39 -11.46 -12.49 -7.80
N ALA A 40 -11.60 -12.42 -9.14
CA ALA A 40 -12.82 -12.85 -9.83
C ALA A 40 -13.13 -14.33 -9.62
N ARG A 41 -12.08 -15.18 -9.52
CA ARG A 41 -12.22 -16.62 -9.24
C ARG A 41 -12.74 -16.87 -7.82
N ASP A 42 -12.38 -16.03 -6.87
CA ASP A 42 -12.87 -16.09 -5.49
C ASP A 42 -14.29 -15.45 -5.32
N GLY A 43 -14.86 -14.95 -6.42
CA GLY A 43 -16.22 -14.40 -6.46
C GLY A 43 -16.33 -12.94 -6.00
N SER A 44 -15.22 -12.27 -5.69
CA SER A 44 -15.21 -10.88 -5.25
C SER A 44 -14.49 -9.97 -6.25
N PRO A 45 -15.06 -8.81 -6.64
CA PRO A 45 -14.37 -7.83 -7.48
C PRO A 45 -13.28 -7.04 -6.74
N ALA A 46 -13.30 -7.07 -5.42
CA ALA A 46 -12.34 -6.42 -4.55
C ALA A 46 -12.35 -7.04 -3.16
N VAL A 47 -11.22 -6.92 -2.46
CA VAL A 47 -11.06 -7.32 -1.06
C VAL A 47 -10.51 -6.13 -0.28
N GLY A 48 -11.12 -5.80 0.85
CA GLY A 48 -10.69 -4.69 1.71
C GLY A 48 -10.70 -5.05 3.19
N ASN A 49 -10.04 -4.23 3.99
CA ASN A 49 -10.05 -4.28 5.45
C ASN A 49 -9.71 -5.67 6.04
N SER A 50 -10.52 -6.17 6.97
CA SER A 50 -10.37 -7.49 7.61
C SER A 50 -10.38 -8.64 6.61
N ALA A 51 -11.18 -8.54 5.54
CA ALA A 51 -11.24 -9.54 4.49
C ALA A 51 -9.91 -9.70 3.71
N LEU A 52 -8.98 -8.71 3.78
CA LEU A 52 -7.62 -8.87 3.25
C LEU A 52 -6.84 -9.97 3.97
N ILE A 53 -7.05 -10.12 5.28
CA ILE A 53 -6.41 -11.19 6.07
C ILE A 53 -7.00 -12.54 5.66
N ASP A 54 -8.32 -12.64 5.59
CA ASP A 54 -9.01 -13.86 5.16
C ASP A 54 -8.61 -14.23 3.72
N PHE A 55 -8.54 -13.25 2.83
CA PHE A 55 -8.04 -13.44 1.47
C PHE A 55 -6.60 -13.93 1.47
N ALA A 56 -5.68 -13.31 2.23
CA ALA A 56 -4.28 -13.71 2.30
C ALA A 56 -4.09 -15.15 2.80
N LEU A 57 -4.96 -15.60 3.71
CA LEU A 57 -4.97 -16.97 4.23
C LEU A 57 -5.69 -17.97 3.31
N SER A 58 -6.46 -17.51 2.32
CA SER A 58 -7.09 -18.36 1.32
C SER A 58 -6.06 -18.98 0.37
N PRO A 59 -6.34 -20.14 -0.29
CA PRO A 59 -5.44 -20.72 -1.28
C PRO A 59 -5.07 -19.76 -2.42
N ILE A 60 -6.01 -18.90 -2.83
CA ILE A 60 -5.81 -17.91 -3.88
C ILE A 60 -4.93 -16.76 -3.39
N GLY A 61 -5.17 -16.27 -2.18
CA GLY A 61 -4.34 -15.24 -1.55
C GLY A 61 -2.92 -15.72 -1.30
N ALA A 62 -2.74 -16.94 -0.77
CA ALA A 62 -1.43 -17.56 -0.60
C ALA A 62 -0.67 -17.70 -1.94
N LEU A 63 -1.37 -18.10 -3.01
CA LEU A 63 -0.81 -18.13 -4.36
C LEU A 63 -0.39 -16.72 -4.82
N THR A 64 -1.20 -15.70 -4.57
CA THR A 64 -0.90 -14.31 -4.92
C THR A 64 0.36 -13.82 -4.19
N ILE A 65 0.46 -14.08 -2.88
CA ILE A 65 1.62 -13.72 -2.05
C ILE A 65 2.89 -14.40 -2.56
N ALA A 66 2.80 -15.62 -3.11
CA ALA A 66 3.95 -16.32 -3.69
C ALA A 66 4.30 -15.83 -5.10
N VAL A 67 3.30 -15.59 -5.95
CA VAL A 67 3.47 -15.26 -7.37
C VAL A 67 3.98 -13.82 -7.58
N LEU A 68 3.49 -12.85 -6.83
CA LEU A 68 3.89 -11.45 -7.01
C LEU A 68 5.39 -11.20 -6.75
N PRO A 69 5.99 -11.63 -5.63
CA PRO A 69 7.44 -11.51 -5.41
C PRO A 69 8.26 -12.29 -6.43
N MET A 70 7.78 -13.47 -6.84
CA MET A 70 8.43 -14.28 -7.89
C MET A 70 8.50 -13.52 -9.22
N MET A 71 7.40 -12.92 -9.65
CA MET A 71 7.36 -12.13 -10.88
C MET A 71 8.26 -10.89 -10.79
N TYR A 72 8.24 -10.21 -9.65
CA TYR A 72 9.10 -9.06 -9.41
C TYR A 72 10.59 -9.45 -9.47
N LEU A 73 10.97 -10.54 -8.81
CA LEU A 73 12.35 -11.04 -8.82
C LEU A 73 12.77 -11.50 -10.23
N ALA A 74 11.87 -12.13 -10.98
CA ALA A 74 12.12 -12.53 -12.36
C ALA A 74 12.35 -11.31 -13.27
N ALA A 75 11.56 -10.24 -13.11
CA ALA A 75 11.75 -8.99 -13.84
C ALA A 75 13.10 -8.34 -13.52
N LEU A 76 13.47 -8.27 -12.23
CA LEU A 76 14.78 -7.78 -11.79
C LEU A 76 15.92 -8.60 -12.40
N TYR A 77 15.84 -9.91 -12.41
CA TYR A 77 16.87 -10.77 -12.99
C TYR A 77 16.93 -10.68 -14.51
N PHE A 78 15.81 -10.46 -15.17
CA PHE A 78 15.80 -10.18 -16.60
C PHE A 78 16.52 -8.87 -16.92
N GLU A 79 16.23 -7.79 -16.19
CA GLU A 79 16.94 -6.52 -16.30
C GLU A 79 18.44 -6.69 -16.04
N GLN A 80 18.81 -7.36 -14.93
CA GLN A 80 20.22 -7.62 -14.61
C GLN A 80 20.90 -8.50 -15.65
N SER A 81 20.22 -9.50 -16.22
CA SER A 81 20.74 -10.32 -17.32
C SER A 81 21.12 -9.47 -18.54
N CYS A 82 20.26 -8.50 -18.90
CA CYS A 82 20.54 -7.56 -19.98
C CYS A 82 21.76 -6.69 -19.66
N ILE A 83 21.85 -6.12 -18.46
CA ILE A 83 22.98 -5.27 -18.03
C ILE A 83 24.29 -6.09 -18.00
N LEU A 84 24.28 -7.30 -17.42
CA LEU A 84 25.45 -8.18 -17.35
C LEU A 84 26.01 -8.47 -18.75
N ARG A 85 25.13 -8.74 -19.72
CA ARG A 85 25.55 -8.99 -21.12
C ARG A 85 26.14 -7.75 -21.79
N VAL A 86 25.58 -6.55 -21.52
CA VAL A 86 26.15 -5.29 -22.00
C VAL A 86 27.51 -5.04 -21.35
N LEU A 87 27.68 -5.37 -20.06
CA LEU A 87 28.95 -5.22 -19.37
C LEU A 87 30.00 -6.22 -19.84
N ALA A 88 29.60 -7.43 -20.21
CA ALA A 88 30.49 -8.46 -20.74
C ALA A 88 30.90 -8.23 -22.20
N ASP A 89 30.07 -7.57 -23.02
CA ASP A 89 30.34 -7.30 -24.42
C ASP A 89 31.24 -6.06 -24.54
N PRO A 90 32.47 -6.18 -25.12
CA PRO A 90 33.37 -5.03 -25.35
C PRO A 90 32.74 -3.92 -26.20
N LYS A 91 31.82 -4.26 -27.10
CA LYS A 91 31.12 -3.33 -28.00
C LYS A 91 29.81 -2.80 -27.41
N GLY A 92 29.33 -3.37 -26.27
CA GLY A 92 28.11 -2.96 -25.55
C GLY A 92 26.83 -3.07 -26.39
N ASN A 93 26.66 -4.15 -27.17
CA ASN A 93 25.52 -4.33 -28.07
C ASN A 93 24.23 -4.63 -27.32
N VAL A 94 23.41 -3.58 -27.14
CA VAL A 94 22.12 -3.63 -26.38
C VAL A 94 21.12 -4.60 -27.02
N VAL A 95 20.95 -4.57 -28.33
CA VAL A 95 19.95 -5.39 -29.05
C VAL A 95 20.27 -6.87 -28.92
N GLN A 96 21.53 -7.24 -29.03
CA GLN A 96 21.97 -8.62 -28.88
C GLN A 96 21.84 -9.06 -27.41
N SER A 97 22.21 -8.22 -26.46
CA SER A 97 22.06 -8.47 -25.03
C SER A 97 20.60 -8.75 -24.69
N LEU A 98 19.66 -7.98 -25.22
CA LEU A 98 18.22 -8.19 -25.05
C LEU A 98 17.77 -9.55 -25.65
N LYS A 99 18.15 -9.85 -26.90
CA LYS A 99 17.80 -11.13 -27.55
C LYS A 99 18.28 -12.34 -26.75
N LEU A 100 19.52 -12.32 -26.31
CA LEU A 100 20.10 -13.42 -25.52
C LEU A 100 19.46 -13.53 -24.12
N SER A 101 19.04 -12.43 -23.54
CA SER A 101 18.33 -12.44 -22.24
C SER A 101 16.90 -12.99 -22.39
N LEU A 102 16.22 -12.70 -23.49
CA LEU A 102 14.92 -13.32 -23.82
C LEU A 102 15.03 -14.83 -23.97
N VAL A 103 16.08 -15.34 -24.62
CA VAL A 103 16.32 -16.79 -24.71
C VAL A 103 16.60 -17.42 -23.34
N ALA A 104 17.20 -16.67 -22.41
CA ALA A 104 17.46 -17.15 -21.05
C ALA A 104 16.24 -17.04 -20.12
N LEU A 105 15.18 -16.30 -20.51
CA LEU A 105 14.04 -15.98 -19.67
C LEU A 105 13.37 -17.18 -18.96
N PRO A 106 13.12 -18.34 -19.60
CA PRO A 106 12.52 -19.47 -18.89
C PRO A 106 13.38 -19.99 -17.72
N ARG A 107 14.71 -19.98 -17.88
CA ARG A 107 15.64 -20.38 -16.81
C ARG A 107 15.71 -19.33 -15.69
N VAL A 108 15.65 -18.07 -16.05
CA VAL A 108 15.59 -16.93 -15.11
C VAL A 108 14.30 -16.99 -14.28
N LEU A 109 13.15 -17.25 -14.93
CA LEU A 109 11.87 -17.47 -14.25
C LEU A 109 11.95 -18.63 -13.25
N LEU A 110 12.47 -19.79 -13.67
CA LEU A 110 12.61 -20.95 -12.78
C LEU A 110 13.54 -20.64 -11.60
N MET A 111 14.64 -19.94 -11.83
CA MET A 111 15.54 -19.50 -10.75
C MET A 111 14.85 -18.58 -9.76
N ALA A 112 14.13 -17.57 -10.24
CA ALA A 112 13.38 -16.65 -9.41
C ALA A 112 12.31 -17.39 -8.59
N THR A 113 11.60 -18.36 -9.20
CA THR A 113 10.61 -19.19 -8.51
C THR A 113 11.23 -19.95 -7.33
N ILE A 114 12.33 -20.68 -7.57
CA ILE A 114 12.98 -21.46 -6.52
C ILE A 114 13.48 -20.56 -5.40
N GLN A 115 14.12 -19.45 -5.73
CA GLN A 115 14.65 -18.52 -4.74
C GLN A 115 13.55 -17.85 -3.92
N THR A 116 12.44 -17.48 -4.55
CA THR A 116 11.28 -16.92 -3.84
C THR A 116 10.68 -17.94 -2.88
N MET A 117 10.49 -19.20 -3.32
CA MET A 117 9.96 -20.26 -2.45
C MET A 117 10.86 -20.50 -1.25
N VAL A 118 12.18 -20.55 -1.46
CA VAL A 118 13.14 -20.71 -0.36
C VAL A 118 13.10 -19.48 0.57
N ALA A 119 13.06 -18.27 0.03
CA ALA A 119 12.96 -17.04 0.84
C ALA A 119 11.70 -17.04 1.70
N LEU A 120 10.54 -17.40 1.13
CA LEU A 120 9.28 -17.52 1.88
C LEU A 120 9.37 -18.57 3.00
N LEU A 121 10.00 -19.73 2.73
CA LEU A 121 10.21 -20.77 3.73
C LEU A 121 11.05 -20.26 4.92
N PHE A 122 12.10 -19.49 4.65
CA PHE A 122 12.96 -18.92 5.70
C PHE A 122 12.33 -17.75 6.45
N VAL A 123 11.43 -16.99 5.83
CA VAL A 123 10.70 -15.87 6.46
C VAL A 123 9.49 -16.36 7.28
N ALA A 124 8.90 -17.48 6.90
CA ALA A 124 7.69 -18.02 7.56
C ALA A 124 7.80 -18.14 9.10
N PRO A 125 8.91 -18.62 9.69
CA PRO A 125 9.06 -18.67 11.15
C PRO A 125 8.97 -17.31 11.83
N PHE A 126 9.49 -16.24 11.21
CA PHE A 126 9.43 -14.88 11.75
C PHE A 126 8.00 -14.34 11.72
N VAL A 127 7.27 -14.60 10.63
CA VAL A 127 5.84 -14.23 10.51
C VAL A 127 5.01 -14.95 11.56
N PHE A 128 5.24 -16.25 11.74
CA PHE A 128 4.56 -17.04 12.76
C PHE A 128 4.85 -16.53 14.18
N LEU A 129 6.12 -16.23 14.49
CA LEU A 129 6.50 -15.69 15.80
C LEU A 129 5.91 -14.29 16.02
N ALA A 130 5.85 -13.44 15.00
CA ALA A 130 5.22 -12.12 15.10
C ALA A 130 3.71 -12.25 15.36
N TRP A 131 3.02 -13.16 14.67
CA TRP A 131 1.63 -13.51 14.95
C TRP A 131 1.44 -14.04 16.38
N PHE A 132 2.33 -14.91 16.85
CA PHE A 132 2.29 -15.45 18.20
C PHE A 132 2.48 -14.37 19.28
N VAL A 133 3.42 -13.42 19.07
CA VAL A 133 3.61 -12.24 19.95
C VAL A 133 2.35 -11.39 19.98
N TYR A 134 1.73 -11.12 18.81
CA TYR A 134 0.47 -10.41 18.74
C TYR A 134 -0.63 -11.14 19.54
N TRP A 135 -0.80 -12.43 19.31
CA TRP A 135 -1.81 -13.23 19.98
C TRP A 135 -1.61 -13.26 21.51
N LEU A 136 -0.36 -13.40 21.96
CA LEU A 136 -0.04 -13.50 23.38
C LEU A 136 -0.17 -12.15 24.12
N MET A 137 0.20 -11.04 23.47
CA MET A 137 0.40 -9.76 24.17
C MET A 137 -0.63 -8.69 23.80
N LEU A 138 -1.24 -8.77 22.62
CA LEU A 138 -2.05 -7.67 22.06
C LEU A 138 -3.49 -8.08 21.71
N SER A 139 -3.87 -9.36 21.85
CA SER A 139 -5.20 -9.82 21.46
C SER A 139 -6.30 -9.49 22.48
N ASP A 140 -5.94 -9.06 23.68
CA ASP A 140 -6.89 -8.83 24.79
C ASP A 140 -7.50 -7.43 24.84
N ALA A 141 -7.05 -6.49 23.99
CA ALA A 141 -7.60 -5.14 23.89
C ALA A 141 -7.54 -4.61 22.46
N ASP A 142 -8.30 -3.55 22.18
CA ASP A 142 -8.31 -2.85 20.91
C ASP A 142 -6.98 -2.12 20.65
N ILE A 143 -6.58 -2.03 19.39
CA ILE A 143 -5.34 -1.33 19.00
C ILE A 143 -5.34 0.14 19.43
N ASN A 144 -6.51 0.80 19.44
CA ASN A 144 -6.61 2.18 19.87
C ASN A 144 -6.29 2.34 21.37
N PHE A 145 -6.65 1.36 22.22
CA PHE A 145 -6.22 1.33 23.61
C PHE A 145 -4.70 1.28 23.73
N TYR A 146 -4.04 0.42 22.94
CA TYR A 146 -2.58 0.29 22.96
C TYR A 146 -1.87 1.55 22.48
N LEU A 147 -2.36 2.17 21.42
CA LEU A 147 -1.79 3.41 20.87
C LEU A 147 -1.96 4.60 21.82
N ALA A 148 -3.12 4.70 22.49
CA ALA A 148 -3.40 5.79 23.43
C ALA A 148 -2.62 5.65 24.75
N ASN A 149 -2.59 4.44 25.34
CA ASN A 149 -2.08 4.23 26.70
C ASN A 149 -0.66 3.68 26.75
N LYS A 150 -0.17 3.09 25.65
CA LYS A 150 1.19 2.52 25.51
C LYS A 150 1.66 1.69 26.73
N PRO A 151 0.86 0.70 27.18
CA PRO A 151 1.22 -0.09 28.34
C PRO A 151 2.54 -0.86 28.11
N PRO A 152 3.28 -1.24 29.16
CA PRO A 152 4.59 -1.91 29.02
C PRO A 152 4.55 -3.13 28.10
N LYS A 153 3.49 -3.95 28.14
CA LYS A 153 3.33 -5.10 27.24
C LYS A 153 3.27 -4.72 25.74
N PHE A 154 2.68 -3.57 25.41
CA PHE A 154 2.68 -3.05 24.04
C PHE A 154 4.08 -2.66 23.59
N ILE A 155 4.82 -1.95 24.44
CA ILE A 155 6.21 -1.55 24.15
C ILE A 155 7.08 -2.81 23.92
N VAL A 156 6.94 -3.83 24.77
CA VAL A 156 7.66 -5.11 24.61
C VAL A 156 7.27 -5.79 23.30
N ALA A 157 5.97 -5.86 22.96
CA ALA A 157 5.51 -6.45 21.70
C ALA A 157 6.08 -5.72 20.48
N VAL A 158 6.14 -4.37 20.51
CA VAL A 158 6.74 -3.57 19.44
C VAL A 158 8.25 -3.86 19.32
N ILE A 159 8.98 -3.93 20.45
CA ILE A 159 10.41 -4.26 20.43
C ILE A 159 10.64 -5.67 19.86
N LEU A 160 9.86 -6.67 20.29
CA LEU A 160 9.94 -8.02 19.72
C LEU A 160 9.62 -8.04 18.23
N GLY A 161 8.61 -7.30 17.79
CA GLY A 161 8.28 -7.13 16.37
C GLY A 161 9.44 -6.54 15.56
N ILE A 162 10.13 -5.53 16.11
CA ILE A 162 11.33 -4.94 15.48
C ILE A 162 12.45 -5.99 15.41
N ILE A 163 12.73 -6.72 16.49
CA ILE A 163 13.76 -7.76 16.51
C ILE A 163 13.48 -8.85 15.48
N LEU A 164 12.24 -9.34 15.39
CA LEU A 164 11.84 -10.34 14.42
C LEU A 164 11.97 -9.82 12.98
N SER A 165 11.58 -8.58 12.74
CA SER A 165 11.72 -7.93 11.42
C SER A 165 13.19 -7.80 11.02
N LEU A 166 14.05 -7.37 11.93
CA LEU A 166 15.51 -7.32 11.71
C LEU A 166 16.08 -8.72 11.45
N GLY A 167 15.64 -9.74 12.20
CA GLY A 167 16.03 -11.13 11.97
C GLY A 167 15.66 -11.62 10.57
N ALA A 168 14.44 -11.35 10.11
CA ALA A 168 14.00 -11.69 8.76
C ALA A 168 14.84 -10.96 7.68
N ILE A 169 15.12 -9.67 7.88
CA ILE A 169 15.98 -8.88 6.97
C ILE A 169 17.40 -9.46 6.90
N ILE A 170 17.99 -9.84 8.05
CA ILE A 170 19.32 -10.47 8.10
C ILE A 170 19.33 -11.80 7.34
N VAL A 171 18.29 -12.62 7.50
CA VAL A 171 18.18 -13.91 6.78
C VAL A 171 18.04 -13.68 5.27
N LEU A 172 17.21 -12.72 4.85
CA LEU A 172 17.08 -12.38 3.42
C LEU A 172 18.39 -11.83 2.84
N GLY A 173 19.10 -10.98 3.59
CA GLY A 173 20.43 -10.49 3.23
C GLY A 173 21.46 -11.61 3.10
N TRP A 174 21.42 -12.60 4.01
CA TRP A 174 22.28 -13.78 3.95
C TRP A 174 21.97 -14.65 2.71
N LEU A 175 20.69 -14.87 2.36
CA LEU A 175 20.28 -15.55 1.12
C LEU A 175 20.77 -14.80 -0.12
N LEU A 176 20.66 -13.47 -0.13
CA LEU A 176 21.17 -12.62 -1.20
C LEU A 176 22.68 -12.82 -1.39
N LEU A 177 23.45 -12.82 -0.28
CA LEU A 177 24.89 -13.07 -0.32
C LEU A 177 25.20 -14.46 -0.88
N LYS A 178 24.46 -15.50 -0.46
CA LYS A 178 24.66 -16.87 -0.93
C LYS A 178 24.42 -17.04 -2.43
N TRP A 179 23.47 -16.31 -2.98
CA TRP A 179 23.10 -16.38 -4.40
C TRP A 179 23.60 -15.21 -5.24
N PHE A 180 24.52 -14.41 -4.72
CA PHE A 180 24.98 -13.20 -5.36
C PHE A 180 25.50 -13.40 -6.80
N HIS A 181 26.18 -14.52 -7.04
CA HIS A 181 26.71 -14.91 -8.37
C HIS A 181 25.84 -15.94 -9.12
N ALA A 182 24.66 -16.26 -8.63
CA ALA A 182 23.81 -17.26 -9.28
C ALA A 182 23.40 -16.84 -10.71
N LEU A 183 23.01 -15.57 -10.89
CA LEU A 183 22.58 -15.07 -12.19
C LEU A 183 23.69 -15.08 -13.25
N PRO A 184 24.91 -14.53 -13.03
CA PRO A 184 25.98 -14.63 -14.02
C PRO A 184 26.36 -16.06 -14.35
N LYS A 185 26.39 -17.00 -13.37
CA LYS A 185 26.59 -18.42 -13.64
C LYS A 185 25.52 -18.99 -14.57
N LEU A 186 24.26 -18.70 -14.30
CA LEU A 186 23.14 -19.18 -15.12
C LEU A 186 23.20 -18.73 -16.56
N ILE A 187 23.54 -17.44 -16.81
CA ILE A 187 23.49 -16.85 -18.15
C ILE A 187 24.76 -17.06 -18.98
N PHE A 188 25.93 -17.20 -18.33
CA PHE A 188 27.21 -17.33 -19.04
C PHE A 188 27.72 -18.77 -19.07
N GLU A 189 27.58 -19.55 -17.98
CA GLU A 189 28.03 -20.93 -17.91
C GLU A 189 26.98 -21.91 -18.47
N ARG A 190 25.75 -21.44 -18.77
CA ARG A 190 24.64 -22.23 -19.31
C ARG A 190 24.30 -23.49 -18.50
N THR A 191 24.58 -23.47 -17.20
CA THR A 191 24.26 -24.57 -16.28
C THR A 191 22.75 -24.71 -16.06
N LEU A 192 22.30 -25.86 -15.57
CA LEU A 192 20.93 -26.03 -15.09
C LEU A 192 20.72 -25.23 -13.81
N VAL A 193 19.47 -24.82 -13.53
CA VAL A 193 19.15 -23.90 -12.44
C VAL A 193 19.54 -24.46 -11.05
N LEU A 194 19.19 -25.72 -10.74
CA LEU A 194 19.50 -26.30 -9.43
C LEU A 194 21.01 -26.46 -9.19
N PRO A 195 21.80 -27.06 -10.13
CA PRO A 195 23.26 -27.08 -10.01
C PRO A 195 23.87 -25.68 -9.89
N CYS A 196 23.33 -24.69 -10.62
CA CYS A 196 23.78 -23.30 -10.56
C CYS A 196 23.58 -22.71 -9.14
N LEU A 197 22.39 -22.86 -8.56
CA LEU A 197 22.09 -22.39 -7.20
C LEU A 197 22.95 -23.11 -6.15
N TRP A 198 23.15 -24.42 -6.30
CA TRP A 198 24.02 -25.21 -5.43
C TRP A 198 25.49 -24.73 -5.48
N GLN A 199 26.01 -24.54 -6.69
CA GLN A 199 27.36 -24.03 -6.87
C GLN A 199 27.53 -22.60 -6.33
N ALA A 200 26.55 -21.71 -6.57
CA ALA A 200 26.58 -20.36 -6.02
C ALA A 200 26.56 -20.34 -4.49
N TRP A 201 25.83 -21.30 -3.88
CA TRP A 201 25.76 -21.45 -2.43
C TRP A 201 27.09 -21.84 -1.79
N HIS A 202 27.86 -22.74 -2.42
CA HIS A 202 29.10 -23.32 -1.88
C HIS A 202 30.37 -22.59 -2.33
N HIS A 203 30.38 -22.03 -3.53
CA HIS A 203 31.53 -21.32 -4.11
C HIS A 203 31.39 -19.82 -3.90
N GLN A 204 31.95 -19.33 -2.81
CA GLN A 204 32.04 -17.89 -2.56
C GLN A 204 33.51 -17.45 -2.69
N SER A 205 33.82 -16.83 -3.84
CA SER A 205 35.04 -16.04 -3.99
C SER A 205 34.98 -14.83 -3.07
N ALA A 206 36.13 -14.47 -2.53
CA ALA A 206 36.42 -13.24 -1.76
C ALA A 206 35.18 -12.55 -1.09
N LYS A 207 34.61 -13.18 -0.07
CA LYS A 207 33.44 -12.66 0.68
C LYS A 207 33.56 -11.19 1.06
N SER A 208 34.79 -10.71 1.38
CA SER A 208 35.04 -9.32 1.73
C SER A 208 34.69 -8.35 0.60
N ASN A 209 35.04 -8.68 -0.66
CA ASN A 209 34.77 -7.81 -1.80
C ASN A 209 33.26 -7.73 -2.12
N ILE A 210 32.53 -8.83 -1.94
CA ILE A 210 31.08 -8.87 -2.12
C ILE A 210 30.39 -8.03 -1.05
N ILE A 211 30.78 -8.19 0.22
CA ILE A 211 30.22 -7.41 1.34
C ILE A 211 30.50 -5.91 1.12
N VAL A 212 31.73 -5.54 0.79
CA VAL A 212 32.08 -4.13 0.50
C VAL A 212 31.25 -3.59 -0.67
N ALA A 213 31.05 -4.37 -1.73
CA ALA A 213 30.25 -3.97 -2.88
C ALA A 213 28.78 -3.75 -2.51
N ILE A 214 28.17 -4.64 -1.72
CA ILE A 214 26.79 -4.52 -1.26
C ILE A 214 26.62 -3.37 -0.26
N VAL A 215 27.52 -3.25 0.71
CA VAL A 215 27.45 -2.17 1.70
C VAL A 215 27.63 -0.80 1.03
N SER A 216 28.59 -0.66 0.12
CA SER A 216 28.77 0.59 -0.63
C SER A 216 27.57 0.93 -1.51
N TRP A 217 26.98 -0.07 -2.18
CA TRP A 217 25.74 0.10 -2.93
C TRP A 217 24.62 0.57 -2.03
N PHE A 218 24.41 -0.11 -0.90
CA PHE A 218 23.35 0.23 0.04
C PHE A 218 23.50 1.66 0.59
N ILE A 219 24.69 2.01 1.09
CA ILE A 219 24.93 3.35 1.66
C ILE A 219 24.69 4.45 0.60
N VAL A 220 25.29 4.32 -0.59
CA VAL A 220 25.17 5.34 -1.63
C VAL A 220 23.71 5.52 -2.06
N HIS A 221 23.00 4.42 -2.32
CA HIS A 221 21.63 4.51 -2.83
C HIS A 221 20.62 4.84 -1.75
N PHE A 222 20.83 4.40 -0.51
CA PHE A 222 20.04 4.83 0.64
C PHE A 222 20.12 6.35 0.84
N LEU A 223 21.32 6.90 0.78
CA LEU A 223 21.52 8.36 0.85
C LEU A 223 20.84 9.07 -0.32
N LEU A 224 20.96 8.56 -1.55
CA LEU A 224 20.27 9.12 -2.71
C LEU A 224 18.74 9.07 -2.59
N TYR A 225 18.18 7.97 -2.11
CA TYR A 225 16.73 7.83 -1.90
C TYR A 225 16.17 8.78 -0.83
N ILE A 226 16.98 9.15 0.17
CA ILE A 226 16.58 10.11 1.19
C ILE A 226 16.81 11.55 0.71
N THR A 227 17.99 11.84 0.15
CA THR A 227 18.38 13.22 -0.17
C THR A 227 17.69 13.75 -1.42
N ALA A 228 17.46 12.91 -2.45
CA ALA A 228 16.85 13.37 -3.69
C ALA A 228 15.41 13.90 -3.50
N PRO A 229 14.48 13.21 -2.82
CA PRO A 229 13.16 13.75 -2.51
C PRO A 229 13.23 15.03 -1.65
N TRP A 230 14.15 15.08 -0.68
CA TRP A 230 14.32 16.26 0.18
C TRP A 230 14.79 17.49 -0.59
N VAL A 231 15.77 17.33 -1.47
CA VAL A 231 16.23 18.43 -2.37
C VAL A 231 15.10 18.88 -3.29
N ILE A 232 14.35 17.94 -3.86
CA ILE A 232 13.18 18.26 -4.68
C ILE A 232 12.15 19.03 -3.84
N ALA A 233 11.83 18.59 -2.64
CA ALA A 233 10.87 19.27 -1.77
C ALA A 233 11.28 20.72 -1.48
N ILE A 234 12.58 20.99 -1.22
CA ILE A 234 13.09 22.37 -1.04
C ILE A 234 12.92 23.19 -2.31
N VAL A 235 13.32 22.67 -3.47
CA VAL A 235 13.19 23.37 -4.76
C VAL A 235 11.72 23.67 -5.05
N THR A 236 10.85 22.69 -4.80
CA THR A 236 9.42 22.79 -5.08
C THR A 236 8.74 23.82 -4.18
N SER A 237 9.05 23.85 -2.88
CA SER A 237 8.50 24.84 -1.97
C SER A 237 8.84 26.28 -2.41
N ARG A 238 10.06 26.47 -2.92
CA ARG A 238 10.50 27.78 -3.47
C ARG A 238 9.79 28.12 -4.77
N LEU A 239 9.59 27.17 -5.66
CA LEU A 239 8.85 27.40 -6.91
C LEU A 239 7.38 27.72 -6.64
N PHE A 240 6.73 27.01 -5.72
CA PHE A 240 5.34 27.31 -5.33
C PHE A 240 5.20 28.71 -4.75
N SER A 241 6.11 29.15 -3.87
CA SER A 241 6.06 30.49 -3.29
C SER A 241 6.16 31.63 -4.33
N LEU A 242 6.69 31.34 -5.54
CA LEU A 242 6.77 32.33 -6.65
C LEU A 242 5.46 32.41 -7.47
N VAL A 243 4.56 31.41 -7.38
CA VAL A 243 3.34 31.30 -8.20
C VAL A 243 2.06 31.22 -7.38
N GLU A 244 2.13 31.40 -6.07
CA GLU A 244 1.06 31.20 -5.08
C GLU A 244 -0.24 31.97 -5.35
N HIS A 245 -0.16 33.07 -6.13
CA HIS A 245 -1.32 33.92 -6.45
C HIS A 245 -1.95 33.64 -7.82
N ASP A 246 -1.43 32.68 -8.60
CA ASP A 246 -1.89 32.36 -9.94
C ASP A 246 -2.24 30.86 -10.01
N SER A 247 -3.54 30.55 -10.05
CA SER A 247 -4.03 29.16 -10.01
C SER A 247 -3.54 28.30 -11.19
N GLU A 248 -3.42 28.89 -12.39
CA GLU A 248 -2.97 28.15 -13.58
C GLU A 248 -1.46 27.86 -13.50
N LYS A 249 -0.66 28.84 -13.11
CA LYS A 249 0.79 28.65 -12.92
C LYS A 249 1.09 27.69 -11.78
N SER A 250 0.29 27.68 -10.70
CA SER A 250 0.43 26.74 -9.58
C SER A 250 0.21 25.29 -10.03
N VAL A 251 -0.77 25.04 -10.90
CA VAL A 251 -0.99 23.70 -11.48
C VAL A 251 0.19 23.26 -12.35
N TRP A 252 0.67 24.14 -13.24
CA TRP A 252 1.82 23.83 -14.09
C TRP A 252 3.11 23.61 -13.28
N ALA A 253 3.31 24.37 -12.20
CA ALA A 253 4.38 24.17 -11.25
C ALA A 253 4.27 22.78 -10.59
N GLY A 254 3.07 22.39 -10.14
CA GLY A 254 2.82 21.07 -9.57
C GLY A 254 3.14 19.92 -10.53
N VAL A 255 2.73 20.05 -11.80
CA VAL A 255 3.05 19.06 -12.85
C VAL A 255 4.56 18.98 -13.09
N PHE A 256 5.24 20.11 -13.22
CA PHE A 256 6.69 20.15 -13.40
C PHE A 256 7.42 19.47 -12.24
N ILE A 257 6.94 19.68 -11.02
CA ILE A 257 7.45 19.07 -9.80
C ILE A 257 7.29 17.55 -9.84
N LEU A 258 6.07 17.06 -10.11
CA LEU A 258 5.79 15.62 -10.18
C LEU A 258 6.62 14.93 -11.26
N LEU A 259 6.76 15.55 -12.44
CA LEU A 259 7.60 15.02 -13.51
C LEU A 259 9.08 15.02 -13.11
N SER A 260 9.58 16.09 -12.53
CA SER A 260 10.98 16.19 -12.05
C SER A 260 11.27 15.16 -10.99
N HIS A 261 10.35 14.99 -10.02
CA HIS A 261 10.44 13.97 -8.97
C HIS A 261 10.51 12.54 -9.58
N SER A 262 9.60 12.24 -10.50
CA SER A 262 9.54 10.94 -11.19
C SER A 262 10.81 10.65 -11.99
N ILE A 263 11.35 11.64 -12.70
CA ILE A 263 12.60 11.52 -13.46
C ILE A 263 13.77 11.27 -12.51
N VAL A 264 13.89 12.02 -11.42
CA VAL A 264 14.99 11.84 -10.45
C VAL A 264 14.93 10.47 -9.80
N LEU A 265 13.77 10.03 -9.34
CA LEU A 265 13.60 8.68 -8.76
C LEU A 265 13.92 7.59 -9.79
N MET A 266 13.53 7.76 -11.04
CA MET A 266 13.88 6.84 -12.12
C MET A 266 15.40 6.78 -12.32
N LEU A 267 16.09 7.92 -12.36
CA LEU A 267 17.55 7.98 -12.49
C LEU A 267 18.28 7.35 -11.30
N VAL A 268 17.79 7.56 -10.08
CA VAL A 268 18.31 6.89 -8.87
C VAL A 268 18.12 5.38 -8.97
N THR A 269 16.97 4.91 -9.43
CA THR A 269 16.67 3.48 -9.60
C THR A 269 17.57 2.86 -10.70
N ILE A 270 17.74 3.52 -11.84
CA ILE A 270 18.63 3.09 -12.92
C ILE A 270 20.07 2.99 -12.41
N SER A 271 20.55 4.01 -11.73
CA SER A 271 21.89 4.05 -11.15
C SER A 271 22.11 2.91 -10.15
N SER A 272 21.11 2.66 -9.30
CA SER A 272 21.10 1.57 -8.31
C SER A 272 21.24 0.20 -8.96
N GLN A 273 20.43 -0.09 -9.98
CA GLN A 273 20.47 -1.35 -10.72
C GLN A 273 21.78 -1.55 -11.47
N CYS A 274 22.26 -0.50 -12.17
CA CYS A 274 23.52 -0.55 -12.88
C CYS A 274 24.71 -0.77 -11.94
N TRP A 275 24.73 -0.09 -10.79
CA TRP A 275 25.80 -0.23 -9.79
C TRP A 275 25.82 -1.64 -9.20
N LEU A 276 24.68 -2.14 -8.74
CA LEU A 276 24.59 -3.49 -8.16
C LEU A 276 25.00 -4.56 -9.18
N THR A 277 24.52 -4.46 -10.42
CA THR A 277 24.84 -5.41 -11.47
C THR A 277 26.31 -5.33 -11.88
N ALA A 278 26.90 -4.14 -11.91
CA ALA A 278 28.34 -3.98 -12.14
C ALA A 278 29.18 -4.52 -10.97
N ALA A 279 28.71 -4.41 -9.74
CA ALA A 279 29.33 -5.04 -8.57
C ALA A 279 29.30 -6.58 -8.68
N ILE A 280 28.16 -7.15 -9.08
CA ILE A 280 28.03 -8.58 -9.38
C ILE A 280 29.04 -8.99 -10.47
N TRP A 281 29.13 -8.24 -11.57
CA TRP A 281 30.03 -8.53 -12.68
C TRP A 281 31.51 -8.43 -12.29
N THR A 282 31.91 -7.37 -11.61
CA THR A 282 33.32 -7.14 -11.25
C THR A 282 33.86 -8.10 -10.19
N THR A 283 32.98 -8.69 -9.39
CA THR A 283 33.33 -9.69 -8.38
C THR A 283 33.18 -11.13 -8.88
N PHE A 284 32.70 -11.33 -10.10
CA PHE A 284 32.53 -12.66 -10.69
C PHE A 284 33.87 -13.19 -11.22
N ASP A 285 34.33 -14.32 -10.71
CA ASP A 285 35.68 -14.86 -10.93
C ASP A 285 36.02 -15.12 -12.41
N ARG A 286 35.04 -15.59 -13.18
CA ARG A 286 35.23 -15.98 -14.60
C ARG A 286 35.00 -14.85 -15.61
N ARG A 287 34.84 -13.60 -15.14
CA ARG A 287 34.53 -12.46 -16.01
C ARG A 287 35.57 -12.23 -17.13
N LEU A 288 36.86 -12.35 -16.80
CA LEU A 288 37.96 -12.11 -17.76
C LEU A 288 38.00 -13.17 -18.89
N GLU A 289 37.72 -14.44 -18.54
CA GLU A 289 37.63 -15.51 -19.54
C GLU A 289 36.45 -15.30 -20.48
N ILE A 290 35.29 -14.84 -19.93
CA ILE A 290 34.08 -14.56 -20.68
C ILE A 290 34.28 -13.34 -21.58
N GLU A 291 34.87 -12.26 -21.09
CA GLU A 291 35.19 -11.06 -21.85
C GLU A 291 36.15 -11.39 -23.04
N ALA A 292 37.19 -12.19 -22.81
CA ALA A 292 38.10 -12.65 -23.84
C ALA A 292 37.40 -13.51 -24.91
N SER A 293 36.54 -14.47 -24.50
CA SER A 293 35.76 -15.31 -25.41
C SER A 293 34.77 -14.54 -26.27
N ILE A 294 34.15 -13.46 -25.75
CA ILE A 294 33.26 -12.60 -26.52
C ILE A 294 34.05 -11.70 -27.49
N SER A 295 35.17 -11.17 -27.02
CA SER A 295 36.02 -10.28 -27.84
C SER A 295 36.62 -10.98 -29.06
N SER A 296 36.85 -12.32 -28.99
CA SER A 296 37.41 -13.10 -30.11
C SER A 296 36.41 -13.35 -31.26
N LYS A 297 35.13 -13.12 -31.04
CA LYS A 297 34.08 -13.26 -32.06
C LYS A 297 33.85 -11.94 -32.75
N GLU A 298 34.24 -11.84 -34.04
CA GLU A 298 33.88 -10.68 -34.87
C GLU A 298 32.37 -10.55 -35.00
N MET A 299 31.83 -9.47 -34.44
CA MET A 299 30.41 -9.16 -34.54
C MET A 299 30.19 -7.85 -35.31
N PRO A 300 29.20 -7.77 -36.22
CA PRO A 300 28.95 -6.58 -37.01
C PRO A 300 28.60 -5.40 -36.08
N HIS A 301 29.27 -4.27 -36.33
CA HIS A 301 29.00 -3.01 -35.65
C HIS A 301 27.57 -2.54 -35.91
N PRO A 302 26.80 -2.08 -34.89
CA PRO A 302 25.56 -1.37 -35.14
C PRO A 302 25.87 -0.06 -35.87
N LYS A 303 25.36 0.10 -37.10
CA LYS A 303 25.70 1.16 -38.03
C LYS A 303 25.33 2.59 -37.59
N SER A 304 24.47 2.80 -36.59
CA SER A 304 24.22 4.13 -36.00
C SER A 304 23.36 4.05 -34.71
N TRP A 305 23.63 4.96 -33.78
CA TRP A 305 22.85 5.21 -32.57
C TRP A 305 21.60 6.09 -32.81
N THR A 306 21.44 6.60 -34.03
CA THR A 306 20.35 7.52 -34.38
C THR A 306 18.97 6.87 -34.20
N ARG A 307 18.80 5.60 -34.61
CA ARG A 307 17.50 4.88 -34.46
C ARG A 307 17.05 4.67 -33.00
N PRO A 308 17.89 4.14 -32.08
CA PRO A 308 17.47 4.01 -30.69
C PRO A 308 17.25 5.37 -30.00
N LEU A 309 17.99 6.42 -30.38
CA LEU A 309 17.78 7.78 -29.88
C LEU A 309 16.46 8.37 -30.36
N ILE A 310 16.10 8.20 -31.63
CA ILE A 310 14.80 8.62 -32.18
C ILE A 310 13.64 7.89 -31.48
N LEU A 311 13.78 6.59 -31.26
CA LEU A 311 12.77 5.82 -30.52
C LEU A 311 12.64 6.27 -29.05
N LEU A 312 13.75 6.63 -28.41
CA LEU A 312 13.76 7.18 -27.06
C LEU A 312 13.01 8.52 -27.01
N ILE A 313 13.28 9.41 -27.94
CA ILE A 313 12.62 10.71 -28.08
C ILE A 313 11.12 10.50 -28.37
N ALA A 314 10.78 9.61 -29.30
CA ALA A 314 9.40 9.30 -29.63
C ALA A 314 8.61 8.74 -28.42
N ALA A 315 9.20 7.80 -27.65
CA ALA A 315 8.59 7.28 -26.45
C ALA A 315 8.44 8.34 -25.35
N SER A 316 9.41 9.23 -25.19
CA SER A 316 9.32 10.36 -24.27
C SER A 316 8.19 11.32 -24.66
N ILE A 317 8.01 11.58 -25.95
CA ILE A 317 6.91 12.40 -26.49
C ILE A 317 5.56 11.72 -26.22
N VAL A 318 5.44 10.41 -26.49
CA VAL A 318 4.23 9.64 -26.21
C VAL A 318 3.90 9.66 -24.72
N SER A 319 4.89 9.48 -23.85
CA SER A 319 4.71 9.55 -22.39
C SER A 319 4.27 10.94 -21.93
N LEU A 320 4.82 12.00 -22.52
CA LEU A 320 4.40 13.39 -22.28
C LEU A 320 2.95 13.64 -22.75
N LEU A 321 2.56 13.10 -23.91
CA LEU A 321 1.19 13.25 -24.42
C LEU A 321 0.17 12.50 -23.53
N ILE A 322 0.52 11.30 -23.05
CA ILE A 322 -0.31 10.56 -22.10
C ILE A 322 -0.41 11.34 -20.77
N GLY A 323 0.71 11.86 -20.27
CA GLY A 323 0.75 12.69 -19.07
C GLY A 323 -0.06 13.98 -19.22
N PHE A 324 0.00 14.63 -20.38
CA PHE A 324 -0.78 15.81 -20.71
C PHE A 324 -2.29 15.52 -20.76
N GLY A 325 -2.69 14.37 -21.35
CA GLY A 325 -4.09 13.95 -21.35
C GLY A 325 -4.62 13.61 -19.94
N ALA A 326 -3.78 13.02 -19.08
CA ALA A 326 -4.11 12.81 -17.69
C ALA A 326 -4.24 14.13 -16.93
N LEU A 327 -3.36 15.10 -17.22
CA LEU A 327 -3.38 16.44 -16.63
C LEU A 327 -4.63 17.23 -17.02
N GLN A 328 -5.05 17.19 -18.30
CA GLN A 328 -6.30 17.86 -18.71
C GLN A 328 -7.49 17.31 -17.93
N LYS A 329 -7.54 16.00 -17.69
CA LYS A 329 -8.57 15.41 -16.82
C LYS A 329 -8.50 15.92 -15.38
N VAL A 330 -7.31 16.18 -14.84
CA VAL A 330 -7.14 16.79 -13.51
C VAL A 330 -7.55 18.28 -13.51
N LEU A 331 -7.27 19.02 -14.58
CA LEU A 331 -7.62 20.44 -14.72
C LEU A 331 -9.12 20.65 -14.94
N ASP A 332 -9.80 19.73 -15.65
CA ASP A 332 -11.26 19.71 -15.77
C ASP A 332 -11.95 19.41 -14.42
N TYR A 333 -11.18 18.96 -13.43
CA TYR A 333 -11.60 18.80 -12.03
C TYR A 333 -11.64 20.13 -11.28
N THR A 334 -12.31 21.15 -11.82
CA THR A 334 -12.69 22.28 -11.01
C THR A 334 -13.78 21.84 -10.05
N VAL A 335 -13.40 21.76 -8.77
CA VAL A 335 -14.27 21.41 -7.64
C VAL A 335 -15.40 22.45 -7.54
N ARG A 336 -16.49 22.24 -8.25
CA ARG A 336 -17.75 22.99 -8.16
C ARG A 336 -18.83 22.26 -7.37
N GLN A 337 -18.48 21.30 -6.51
CA GLN A 337 -19.46 20.62 -5.67
C GLN A 337 -19.26 21.03 -4.23
N SER A 338 -20.37 21.34 -3.54
CA SER A 338 -20.38 21.51 -2.10
C SER A 338 -19.86 20.25 -1.43
N VAL A 339 -18.75 20.35 -0.73
CA VAL A 339 -18.20 19.27 0.10
C VAL A 339 -19.05 19.18 1.36
N GLN A 340 -19.55 17.99 1.69
CA GLN A 340 -20.27 17.74 2.94
C GLN A 340 -19.28 17.47 4.08
N ILE A 341 -19.55 18.04 5.24
CA ILE A 341 -18.75 17.87 6.44
C ILE A 341 -19.41 16.83 7.34
N VAL A 342 -18.67 15.74 7.63
CA VAL A 342 -19.09 14.66 8.51
C VAL A 342 -18.36 14.80 9.85
N ALA A 343 -19.10 14.98 10.94
CA ALA A 343 -18.54 15.03 12.29
C ALA A 343 -18.17 13.63 12.74
N HIS A 344 -16.89 13.26 12.68
CA HIS A 344 -16.35 11.94 13.05
C HIS A 344 -16.57 11.68 14.54
N ARG A 345 -17.14 10.51 14.89
CA ARG A 345 -17.57 10.14 16.25
C ARG A 345 -18.44 11.20 16.92
N ALA A 346 -19.37 11.74 16.15
CA ALA A 346 -20.24 12.85 16.53
C ALA A 346 -19.53 14.17 16.85
N GLY A 347 -18.22 14.35 16.53
CA GLY A 347 -17.51 15.62 16.71
C GLY A 347 -16.78 15.74 18.04
N ALA A 348 -15.84 14.85 18.28
CA ALA A 348 -15.13 14.64 19.55
C ALA A 348 -14.22 15.79 20.06
N LYS A 349 -14.13 16.94 19.39
CA LYS A 349 -13.24 18.03 19.83
C LYS A 349 -13.85 18.77 21.05
N GLY A 350 -13.33 18.47 22.24
CA GLY A 350 -13.79 19.07 23.50
C GLY A 350 -14.96 18.36 24.16
N PHE A 351 -15.49 17.29 23.54
CA PHE A 351 -16.57 16.45 24.04
C PHE A 351 -16.14 14.98 24.03
N PRO A 352 -16.75 14.09 24.86
CA PRO A 352 -16.54 12.66 24.71
C PRO A 352 -16.96 12.21 23.31
N GLU A 353 -16.11 11.44 22.65
CA GLU A 353 -16.49 10.84 21.35
C GLU A 353 -17.72 9.94 21.52
N ASN A 354 -18.57 9.87 20.49
CA ASN A 354 -19.74 9.02 20.50
C ASN A 354 -20.72 9.33 21.66
N SER A 355 -20.82 10.62 22.06
CA SER A 355 -21.68 11.10 23.13
C SER A 355 -22.80 12.00 22.60
N LEU A 356 -23.87 12.16 23.39
CA LEU A 356 -24.98 13.05 23.03
C LEU A 356 -24.55 14.51 23.05
N SER A 357 -23.64 14.91 23.94
CA SER A 357 -23.08 16.26 23.96
C SER A 357 -22.27 16.59 22.71
N ALA A 358 -21.49 15.62 22.19
CA ALA A 358 -20.77 15.76 20.93
C ALA A 358 -21.75 15.89 19.74
N LEU A 359 -22.83 15.09 19.71
CA LEU A 359 -23.87 15.19 18.68
C LEU A 359 -24.55 16.55 18.69
N GLU A 360 -24.91 17.07 19.87
CA GLU A 360 -25.51 18.40 20.00
C GLU A 360 -24.57 19.51 19.51
N HIS A 361 -23.28 19.36 19.80
CA HIS A 361 -22.28 20.29 19.27
C HIS A 361 -22.19 20.21 17.74
N ALA A 362 -22.14 19.00 17.14
CA ALA A 362 -22.13 18.82 15.69
C ALA A 362 -23.34 19.48 15.01
N ILE A 363 -24.52 19.35 15.62
CA ILE A 363 -25.74 20.04 15.15
C ILE A 363 -25.58 21.55 15.25
N ALA A 364 -25.08 22.06 16.39
CA ALA A 364 -24.95 23.49 16.64
C ALA A 364 -23.95 24.19 15.69
N VAL A 365 -22.86 23.53 15.31
CA VAL A 365 -21.88 24.06 14.36
C VAL A 365 -22.25 23.85 12.89
N GLY A 366 -23.38 23.18 12.61
CA GLY A 366 -23.92 23.02 11.26
C GLY A 366 -23.20 21.94 10.44
N ALA A 367 -22.73 20.85 11.06
CA ALA A 367 -22.24 19.70 10.31
C ALA A 367 -23.37 19.07 9.46
N ASP A 368 -23.04 18.60 8.24
CA ASP A 368 -24.02 17.97 7.35
C ASP A 368 -24.46 16.59 7.82
N SER A 369 -23.57 15.86 8.49
CA SER A 369 -23.85 14.57 9.13
C SER A 369 -22.94 14.34 10.32
N ALA A 370 -23.35 13.43 11.20
CA ALA A 370 -22.55 12.93 12.30
C ALA A 370 -22.30 11.41 12.09
N GLU A 371 -21.05 11.02 12.07
CA GLU A 371 -20.69 9.62 12.07
C GLU A 371 -20.63 9.12 13.52
N ILE A 372 -21.14 7.92 13.76
CA ILE A 372 -21.18 7.27 15.06
C ILE A 372 -20.93 5.76 14.95
N ASP A 373 -20.26 5.20 15.94
CA ASP A 373 -19.96 3.77 16.03
C ASP A 373 -20.97 3.05 16.91
N VAL A 374 -21.50 1.90 16.49
CA VAL A 374 -22.47 1.15 17.29
C VAL A 374 -22.03 -0.28 17.54
N GLN A 375 -22.32 -0.75 18.75
CA GLN A 375 -22.09 -2.12 19.20
C GLN A 375 -23.29 -2.63 20.00
N GLN A 376 -23.44 -3.97 20.07
CA GLN A 376 -24.52 -4.61 20.77
C GLN A 376 -24.05 -5.11 22.14
N SER A 377 -24.81 -4.78 23.21
CA SER A 377 -24.62 -5.28 24.57
C SER A 377 -24.91 -6.78 24.67
N LYS A 378 -24.65 -7.36 25.85
CA LYS A 378 -25.06 -8.74 26.18
C LYS A 378 -26.58 -8.96 26.06
N GLU A 379 -27.38 -7.96 26.41
CA GLU A 379 -28.84 -8.01 26.41
C GLU A 379 -29.45 -7.64 25.05
N GLY A 380 -28.63 -7.25 24.08
CA GLY A 380 -29.06 -6.93 22.71
C GLY A 380 -29.30 -5.45 22.44
N THR A 381 -29.18 -4.57 23.44
CA THR A 381 -29.31 -3.12 23.28
C THR A 381 -28.14 -2.57 22.48
N ILE A 382 -28.40 -1.62 21.58
CA ILE A 382 -27.37 -0.99 20.76
C ILE A 382 -26.84 0.24 21.47
N PHE A 383 -25.55 0.20 21.86
CA PHE A 383 -24.83 1.32 22.45
C PHE A 383 -23.94 2.00 21.42
N VAL A 384 -23.69 3.31 21.62
CA VAL A 384 -22.85 4.11 20.73
C VAL A 384 -21.44 4.22 21.33
N THR A 385 -20.50 3.47 20.78
CA THR A 385 -19.10 3.43 21.23
C THR A 385 -18.21 2.75 20.19
N HIS A 386 -16.97 3.24 20.06
CA HIS A 386 -16.00 2.75 19.07
C HIS A 386 -15.27 1.49 19.51
N ASP A 387 -14.63 1.52 20.69
CA ASP A 387 -13.71 0.45 21.11
C ASP A 387 -14.47 -0.81 21.59
N ARG A 388 -13.82 -1.97 21.49
CA ARG A 388 -14.35 -3.24 21.99
C ARG A 388 -14.72 -3.18 23.47
N ASP A 389 -13.95 -2.42 24.27
CA ASP A 389 -14.15 -2.26 25.70
C ASP A 389 -13.96 -0.79 26.13
N LEU A 390 -14.33 -0.49 27.36
CA LEU A 390 -14.33 0.87 27.91
C LEU A 390 -13.02 1.27 28.63
N ARG A 391 -11.91 0.57 28.39
CA ARG A 391 -10.62 0.88 29.03
C ARG A 391 -10.11 2.26 28.66
N ARG A 392 -10.18 2.64 27.39
CA ARG A 392 -9.68 3.94 26.91
C ARG A 392 -10.59 5.09 27.33
N MET A 393 -11.91 4.89 27.20
CA MET A 393 -12.90 5.96 27.45
C MET A 393 -13.20 6.16 28.94
N ALA A 394 -13.22 5.08 29.73
CA ALA A 394 -13.69 5.10 31.12
C ALA A 394 -12.73 4.42 32.11
N GLY A 395 -11.54 3.98 31.68
CA GLY A 395 -10.60 3.23 32.52
C GLY A 395 -11.09 1.84 32.98
N ARG A 396 -12.20 1.33 32.43
CA ARG A 396 -12.86 0.09 32.83
C ARG A 396 -12.68 -1.01 31.80
N PRO A 397 -12.20 -2.21 32.17
CA PRO A 397 -12.05 -3.34 31.25
C PRO A 397 -13.40 -4.03 30.97
N LEU A 398 -14.42 -3.26 30.62
CA LEU A 398 -15.78 -3.72 30.40
C LEU A 398 -16.00 -3.92 28.90
N VAL A 399 -16.09 -5.18 28.46
CA VAL A 399 -16.31 -5.55 27.05
C VAL A 399 -17.80 -5.35 26.73
N ILE A 400 -18.09 -4.56 25.70
CA ILE A 400 -19.46 -4.15 25.35
C ILE A 400 -20.38 -5.35 25.15
N SER A 401 -19.96 -6.34 24.36
CA SER A 401 -20.77 -7.52 24.03
C SER A 401 -20.98 -8.50 25.19
N GLU A 402 -20.29 -8.33 26.30
CA GLU A 402 -20.35 -9.17 27.50
C GLU A 402 -21.00 -8.45 28.67
N ALA A 403 -21.10 -7.12 28.61
CA ALA A 403 -21.65 -6.27 29.66
C ALA A 403 -23.17 -6.15 29.58
N THR A 404 -23.79 -6.03 30.75
CA THR A 404 -25.24 -5.72 30.87
C THR A 404 -25.50 -4.25 30.56
N ASP A 405 -26.73 -3.93 30.15
CA ASP A 405 -27.16 -2.56 29.90
C ASP A 405 -26.97 -1.67 31.13
N ALA A 406 -27.25 -2.22 32.33
CA ALA A 406 -27.10 -1.50 33.59
C ALA A 406 -25.64 -1.12 33.90
N GLU A 407 -24.67 -1.98 33.57
CA GLU A 407 -23.23 -1.70 33.72
C GLU A 407 -22.76 -0.64 32.73
N LEU A 408 -23.23 -0.73 31.49
CA LEU A 408 -22.87 0.23 30.43
C LEU A 408 -23.42 1.62 30.74
N ARG A 409 -24.70 1.72 31.12
CA ARG A 409 -25.35 3.01 31.46
C ARG A 409 -24.76 3.70 32.70
N LYS A 410 -24.17 2.95 33.65
CA LYS A 410 -23.47 3.51 34.81
C LYS A 410 -22.05 3.97 34.52
N THR A 411 -21.57 3.76 33.32
CA THR A 411 -20.18 4.11 32.95
C THR A 411 -20.08 5.55 32.50
N ASP A 412 -19.27 6.33 33.19
CA ASP A 412 -18.96 7.71 32.87
C ASP A 412 -17.82 7.77 31.82
N ILE A 413 -18.10 8.36 30.67
CA ILE A 413 -17.15 8.52 29.56
C ILE A 413 -16.56 9.93 29.49
N GLY A 414 -17.05 10.89 30.28
CA GLY A 414 -16.61 12.29 30.25
C GLY A 414 -15.43 12.58 31.17
N SER A 415 -15.48 12.13 32.41
CA SER A 415 -14.50 12.50 33.45
C SER A 415 -13.09 12.01 33.17
N GLN A 416 -12.91 10.97 32.37
CA GLN A 416 -11.59 10.42 31.99
C GLN A 416 -10.94 11.13 30.80
N MET A 417 -11.64 12.04 30.14
CA MET A 417 -11.05 12.84 29.06
C MET A 417 -9.87 13.70 29.52
N ARG A 418 -9.04 14.12 28.59
CA ARG A 418 -7.94 15.07 28.84
C ARG A 418 -7.97 16.22 27.84
N PRO A 419 -8.42 17.42 28.23
CA PRO A 419 -8.91 17.81 29.56
C PRO A 419 -10.23 17.11 29.91
N PRO A 420 -10.58 16.97 31.20
CA PRO A 420 -11.83 16.34 31.65
C PRO A 420 -13.05 17.10 31.11
N ALA A 421 -14.05 16.37 30.64
CA ALA A 421 -15.37 16.86 30.30
C ALA A 421 -16.37 16.59 31.45
N PRO A 422 -17.57 17.20 31.45
CA PRO A 422 -18.63 16.83 32.37
C PRO A 422 -18.94 15.34 32.33
N SER A 423 -19.37 14.80 33.47
CA SER A 423 -19.79 13.38 33.55
C SER A 423 -20.93 13.12 32.58
N GLU A 424 -20.76 12.12 31.72
CA GLU A 424 -21.74 11.70 30.73
C GLU A 424 -21.75 10.18 30.60
N SER A 425 -22.95 9.61 30.63
CA SER A 425 -23.15 8.16 30.51
C SER A 425 -23.07 7.73 29.06
N LEU A 426 -22.68 6.44 28.85
CA LEU A 426 -22.73 5.83 27.53
C LEU A 426 -24.18 5.79 27.02
N ALA A 427 -24.41 6.37 25.84
CA ALA A 427 -25.72 6.48 25.24
C ALA A 427 -26.05 5.31 24.29
N THR A 428 -27.35 5.05 24.12
CA THR A 428 -27.85 4.07 23.14
C THR A 428 -28.08 4.70 21.77
N LEU A 429 -28.13 3.88 20.72
CA LEU A 429 -28.50 4.32 19.38
C LEU A 429 -29.90 4.95 19.36
N GLU A 430 -30.86 4.41 20.12
CA GLU A 430 -32.22 4.96 20.23
C GLU A 430 -32.20 6.42 20.73
N GLU A 431 -31.36 6.73 21.72
CA GLU A 431 -31.20 8.11 22.25
C GLU A 431 -30.60 9.04 21.18
N PHE A 432 -29.63 8.54 20.40
CA PHE A 432 -29.07 9.29 19.26
C PHE A 432 -30.10 9.54 18.16
N LEU A 433 -30.88 8.52 17.79
CA LEU A 433 -31.93 8.64 16.77
C LEU A 433 -32.99 9.67 17.17
N LYS A 434 -33.45 9.66 18.42
CA LYS A 434 -34.39 10.67 18.96
C LYS A 434 -33.79 12.08 18.90
N ARG A 435 -32.52 12.24 19.25
CA ARG A 435 -31.86 13.55 19.32
C ARG A 435 -31.55 14.15 17.95
N SER A 436 -31.15 13.29 16.99
CA SER A 436 -30.79 13.68 15.62
C SER A 436 -31.99 13.87 14.69
N GLN A 437 -33.17 13.39 15.06
CA GLN A 437 -34.36 13.33 14.21
C GLN A 437 -34.68 14.68 13.55
N ASN A 438 -34.71 14.70 12.22
CA ASN A 438 -34.94 15.87 11.37
C ASN A 438 -33.97 17.07 11.59
N LYS A 439 -32.82 16.85 12.24
CA LYS A 439 -31.81 17.88 12.49
C LYS A 439 -30.50 17.59 11.75
N ILE A 440 -30.03 16.35 11.80
CA ILE A 440 -28.77 15.93 11.20
C ILE A 440 -28.86 14.47 10.74
N ARG A 441 -28.19 14.11 9.64
CA ARG A 441 -28.03 12.71 9.25
C ARG A 441 -27.06 12.01 10.20
N LEU A 442 -27.35 10.76 10.56
CA LEU A 442 -26.37 9.88 11.18
C LEU A 442 -25.82 8.94 10.12
N SER A 443 -24.47 8.83 10.06
CA SER A 443 -23.72 7.76 9.38
C SER A 443 -23.33 6.74 10.45
N ILE A 444 -24.06 5.62 10.52
CA ILE A 444 -23.99 4.65 11.62
C ILE A 444 -23.05 3.52 11.25
N GLU A 445 -21.84 3.51 11.87
CA GLU A 445 -20.88 2.41 11.65
C GLU A 445 -21.24 1.19 12.48
N LEU A 446 -21.48 0.06 11.79
CA LEU A 446 -21.61 -1.24 12.44
C LEU A 446 -20.22 -1.77 12.82
N LYS A 447 -19.91 -1.75 14.12
CA LYS A 447 -18.63 -2.20 14.67
C LYS A 447 -18.69 -3.68 15.05
N TYR A 448 -17.81 -4.46 14.45
CA TYR A 448 -17.68 -5.88 14.75
C TYR A 448 -16.34 -6.21 15.39
N TYR A 449 -16.40 -6.82 16.56
CA TYR A 449 -15.30 -7.50 17.22
C TYR A 449 -15.60 -9.01 17.28
N GLY A 450 -15.67 -9.62 16.08
CA GLY A 450 -16.31 -10.91 15.82
C GLY A 450 -17.70 -10.69 15.21
N PHE A 451 -17.89 -11.13 13.95
CA PHE A 451 -19.12 -10.86 13.20
C PHE A 451 -20.36 -11.49 13.85
N LYS A 452 -21.35 -10.65 14.19
CA LYS A 452 -22.64 -11.05 14.73
C LYS A 452 -23.75 -10.48 13.83
N PRO A 453 -24.48 -11.31 13.07
CA PRO A 453 -25.56 -10.86 12.17
C PRO A 453 -26.65 -10.02 12.85
N SER A 454 -26.91 -10.27 14.14
CA SER A 454 -27.93 -9.57 14.93
C SER A 454 -27.73 -8.05 15.02
N LEU A 455 -26.51 -7.53 14.91
CA LEU A 455 -26.26 -6.09 14.99
C LEU A 455 -26.88 -5.34 13.80
N ALA A 456 -26.66 -5.81 12.58
CA ALA A 456 -27.22 -5.19 11.36
C ALA A 456 -28.75 -5.22 11.39
N GLU A 457 -29.34 -6.32 11.82
CA GLU A 457 -30.79 -6.50 11.95
C GLU A 457 -31.41 -5.56 12.99
N ALA A 458 -30.79 -5.48 14.17
CA ALA A 458 -31.28 -4.61 15.26
C ALA A 458 -31.18 -3.11 14.89
N VAL A 459 -30.07 -2.70 14.23
CA VAL A 459 -29.91 -1.32 13.77
C VAL A 459 -30.94 -0.99 12.67
N ALA A 460 -31.15 -1.89 11.69
CA ALA A 460 -32.15 -1.69 10.66
C ALA A 460 -33.58 -1.58 11.23
N ALA A 461 -33.92 -2.40 12.24
CA ALA A 461 -35.20 -2.34 12.92
C ALA A 461 -35.40 -1.02 13.71
N LEU A 462 -34.35 -0.49 14.34
CA LEU A 462 -34.41 0.82 14.99
C LEU A 462 -34.63 1.96 13.98
N LEU A 463 -33.96 1.92 12.82
CA LEU A 463 -34.15 2.93 11.78
C LEU A 463 -35.58 2.96 11.23
N ASP A 464 -36.26 1.82 11.16
CA ASP A 464 -37.68 1.76 10.78
C ASP A 464 -38.59 2.47 11.80
N GLN A 465 -38.25 2.41 13.11
CA GLN A 465 -39.00 3.05 14.18
C GLN A 465 -38.79 4.55 14.30
N TYR A 466 -37.59 5.03 13.85
CA TYR A 466 -37.17 6.44 13.95
C TYR A 466 -36.85 7.04 12.58
N PRO A 467 -37.85 7.16 11.68
CA PRO A 467 -37.60 7.77 10.37
C PRO A 467 -37.18 9.23 10.53
N SER A 468 -36.23 9.67 9.70
CA SER A 468 -35.66 11.02 9.74
C SER A 468 -35.48 11.61 8.35
N ARG A 469 -35.48 12.93 8.28
CA ARG A 469 -35.11 13.71 7.10
C ARG A 469 -34.03 14.73 7.47
N PRO A 470 -32.80 14.61 6.93
CA PRO A 470 -32.37 13.58 5.95
C PRO A 470 -32.33 12.16 6.53
N ALA A 471 -32.55 11.18 5.67
CA ALA A 471 -32.50 9.77 6.08
C ALA A 471 -31.11 9.38 6.58
N HIS A 472 -31.04 8.57 7.63
CA HIS A 472 -29.81 8.02 8.17
C HIS A 472 -29.21 6.98 7.19
N GLU A 473 -27.93 6.68 7.34
CA GLU A 473 -27.21 5.73 6.51
C GLU A 473 -26.38 4.78 7.39
N ILE A 474 -26.08 3.60 6.86
CA ILE A 474 -25.28 2.58 7.54
C ILE A 474 -23.94 2.45 6.83
N ILE A 475 -22.85 2.41 7.59
CA ILE A 475 -21.50 2.18 7.12
C ILE A 475 -20.85 1.02 7.87
N SER A 476 -19.89 0.34 7.27
CA SER A 476 -19.13 -0.72 7.94
C SER A 476 -17.81 -0.99 7.23
N LEU A 477 -16.79 -1.39 8.01
CA LEU A 477 -15.56 -2.03 7.51
C LEU A 477 -15.82 -3.48 7.06
N GLU A 478 -16.88 -4.12 7.60
CA GLU A 478 -17.29 -5.48 7.24
C GLU A 478 -18.30 -5.45 6.09
N TYR A 479 -17.83 -5.79 4.88
CA TYR A 479 -18.69 -5.77 3.69
C TYR A 479 -19.91 -6.70 3.81
N LYS A 480 -19.74 -7.88 4.45
CA LYS A 480 -20.83 -8.82 4.73
C LYS A 480 -21.98 -8.20 5.51
N ALA A 481 -21.70 -7.25 6.40
CA ALA A 481 -22.75 -6.53 7.13
C ALA A 481 -23.58 -5.65 6.19
N LEU A 482 -22.95 -5.02 5.20
CA LEU A 482 -23.65 -4.20 4.20
C LEU A 482 -24.52 -5.06 3.27
N GLU A 483 -24.06 -6.25 2.89
CA GLU A 483 -24.84 -7.24 2.14
C GLU A 483 -26.07 -7.68 2.94
N GLN A 484 -25.92 -7.91 4.24
CA GLN A 484 -27.03 -8.25 5.14
C GLN A 484 -28.03 -7.09 5.23
N VAL A 485 -27.58 -5.85 5.40
CA VAL A 485 -28.45 -4.66 5.39
C VAL A 485 -29.18 -4.53 4.06
N ALA A 486 -28.51 -4.79 2.92
CA ALA A 486 -29.12 -4.78 1.60
C ALA A 486 -30.26 -5.79 1.49
N ALA A 487 -30.04 -6.99 1.99
CA ALA A 487 -31.06 -8.05 1.97
C ALA A 487 -32.26 -7.73 2.88
N LEU A 488 -32.02 -7.15 4.07
CA LEU A 488 -33.06 -6.80 5.04
C LEU A 488 -33.82 -5.53 4.63
N ARG A 489 -33.12 -4.50 4.20
CA ARG A 489 -33.67 -3.16 3.91
C ARG A 489 -32.93 -2.52 2.72
N PRO A 490 -33.30 -2.86 1.48
CA PRO A 490 -32.61 -2.34 0.28
C PRO A 490 -32.67 -0.82 0.13
N THR A 491 -33.61 -0.15 0.79
CA THR A 491 -33.78 1.31 0.76
C THR A 491 -32.82 2.07 1.67
N ILE A 492 -32.22 1.40 2.67
CA ILE A 492 -31.21 2.03 3.52
C ILE A 492 -29.95 2.29 2.70
N ARG A 493 -29.48 3.53 2.74
CA ARG A 493 -28.23 3.94 2.11
C ARG A 493 -27.04 3.31 2.82
N ARG A 494 -26.16 2.68 2.06
CA ARG A 494 -25.01 1.91 2.57
C ARG A 494 -23.69 2.48 2.06
N GLY A 495 -22.74 2.67 2.97
CA GLY A 495 -21.37 3.09 2.65
C GLY A 495 -20.35 2.03 3.06
N TYR A 496 -19.45 1.69 2.15
CA TYR A 496 -18.35 0.79 2.49
C TYR A 496 -17.15 1.59 3.01
N LEU A 497 -16.79 1.34 4.28
CA LEU A 497 -15.59 1.89 4.90
C LEU A 497 -14.35 1.11 4.42
N VAL A 498 -13.34 1.81 3.93
CA VAL A 498 -12.14 1.21 3.35
C VAL A 498 -10.88 1.88 3.89
N SER A 499 -10.10 1.15 4.69
CA SER A 499 -8.77 1.56 5.15
C SER A 499 -7.66 1.08 4.20
N ALA A 500 -7.82 -0.10 3.62
CA ALA A 500 -6.94 -0.68 2.62
C ALA A 500 -7.74 -1.65 1.73
N SER A 501 -7.37 -1.76 0.46
CA SER A 501 -8.06 -2.69 -0.45
C SER A 501 -7.16 -3.17 -1.58
N VAL A 502 -7.56 -4.30 -2.16
CA VAL A 502 -7.02 -4.86 -3.39
C VAL A 502 -8.17 -5.15 -4.34
N GLY A 503 -8.02 -4.77 -5.61
CA GLY A 503 -9.09 -4.86 -6.62
C GLY A 503 -9.86 -3.55 -6.80
N ASP A 504 -11.00 -3.62 -7.47
CA ASP A 504 -11.84 -2.45 -7.80
C ASP A 504 -13.05 -2.36 -6.87
N ILE A 505 -12.89 -1.64 -5.74
CA ILE A 505 -13.95 -1.44 -4.74
C ILE A 505 -15.19 -0.72 -5.28
N THR A 506 -15.09 -0.02 -6.41
CA THR A 506 -16.26 0.64 -7.04
C THR A 506 -17.25 -0.35 -7.67
N LYS A 507 -16.87 -1.63 -7.77
CA LYS A 507 -17.74 -2.72 -8.26
C LYS A 507 -18.56 -3.38 -7.17
N LEU A 508 -18.31 -3.05 -5.92
CA LEU A 508 -19.07 -3.55 -4.78
C LEU A 508 -20.45 -2.88 -4.71
N ASP A 509 -21.44 -3.60 -4.21
CA ASP A 509 -22.79 -3.06 -4.04
C ASP A 509 -22.87 -2.17 -2.79
N ALA A 510 -22.56 -0.88 -2.99
CA ALA A 510 -22.67 0.17 -2.00
C ALA A 510 -23.12 1.48 -2.67
N ASN A 511 -23.78 2.36 -1.91
CA ASN A 511 -24.22 3.66 -2.44
C ASN A 511 -23.08 4.69 -2.44
N PHE A 512 -22.10 4.52 -1.54
CA PHE A 512 -20.91 5.36 -1.47
C PHE A 512 -19.73 4.60 -0.85
N LEU A 513 -18.53 5.13 -1.06
CA LEU A 513 -17.31 4.65 -0.43
C LEU A 513 -16.88 5.67 0.64
N SER A 514 -16.46 5.19 1.79
CA SER A 514 -15.82 5.99 2.84
C SER A 514 -14.40 5.49 3.00
N VAL A 515 -13.43 6.23 2.44
CA VAL A 515 -12.05 5.75 2.30
C VAL A 515 -11.10 6.51 3.21
N SER A 516 -10.05 5.82 3.69
CA SER A 516 -8.95 6.50 4.38
C SER A 516 -8.22 7.45 3.42
N GLN A 517 -7.62 8.52 3.96
CA GLN A 517 -6.83 9.48 3.17
C GLN A 517 -5.77 8.79 2.30
N GLY A 518 -5.11 7.75 2.82
CA GLY A 518 -4.11 6.98 2.07
C GLY A 518 -4.67 6.09 0.94
N THR A 519 -5.98 5.80 0.96
CA THR A 519 -6.67 5.01 -0.06
C THR A 519 -7.32 5.90 -1.13
N PHE A 520 -7.53 7.17 -0.83
CA PHE A 520 -8.12 8.12 -1.77
C PHE A 520 -7.19 8.40 -2.95
N SER A 521 -7.76 8.42 -4.15
CA SER A 521 -7.11 8.93 -5.36
C SER A 521 -8.12 9.57 -6.31
N PRO A 522 -7.69 10.50 -7.17
CA PRO A 522 -8.56 11.07 -8.20
C PRO A 522 -9.18 10.01 -9.12
N GLU A 523 -8.44 8.94 -9.45
CA GLU A 523 -8.92 7.83 -10.27
C GLU A 523 -10.00 7.02 -9.58
N LEU A 524 -9.91 6.85 -8.26
CA LEU A 524 -10.95 6.20 -7.47
C LEU A 524 -12.23 7.04 -7.49
N LEU A 525 -12.10 8.36 -7.29
CA LEU A 525 -13.23 9.29 -7.31
C LEU A 525 -13.94 9.28 -8.66
N GLU A 526 -13.18 9.29 -9.77
CA GLU A 526 -13.74 9.24 -11.12
C GLU A 526 -14.49 7.93 -11.39
N ARG A 527 -13.88 6.79 -11.06
CA ARG A 527 -14.53 5.47 -11.21
C ARG A 527 -15.79 5.34 -10.35
N ALA A 528 -15.76 5.87 -9.13
CA ALA A 528 -16.93 5.90 -8.25
C ALA A 528 -18.06 6.75 -8.88
N ARG A 529 -17.75 7.95 -9.39
CA ARG A 529 -18.71 8.83 -10.05
C ARG A 529 -19.34 8.19 -11.30
N GLN A 530 -18.55 7.52 -12.14
CA GLN A 530 -19.05 6.80 -13.32
C GLN A 530 -20.06 5.71 -12.95
N ARG A 531 -20.05 5.24 -11.70
CA ARG A 531 -20.99 4.27 -11.14
C ARG A 531 -22.08 4.89 -10.27
N GLY A 532 -22.16 6.23 -10.23
CA GLY A 532 -23.14 6.95 -9.41
C GLY A 532 -22.87 6.89 -7.91
N MET A 533 -21.66 6.51 -7.51
CA MET A 533 -21.26 6.43 -6.10
C MET A 533 -20.65 7.76 -5.63
N GLN A 534 -20.94 8.14 -4.38
CA GLN A 534 -20.23 9.22 -3.70
C GLN A 534 -18.97 8.69 -3.00
N VAL A 535 -18.04 9.59 -2.68
CA VAL A 535 -16.82 9.24 -1.92
C VAL A 535 -16.69 10.20 -0.74
N ALA A 536 -16.60 9.64 0.46
CA ALA A 536 -16.20 10.33 1.68
C ALA A 536 -14.75 9.98 2.01
N VAL A 537 -14.00 10.92 2.58
CA VAL A 537 -12.60 10.71 2.99
C VAL A 537 -12.47 10.93 4.49
N TRP A 538 -11.79 10.03 5.20
CA TRP A 538 -11.56 10.09 6.65
C TRP A 538 -10.09 9.82 7.01
N THR A 539 -9.52 10.36 8.09
CA THR A 539 -10.08 11.43 8.91
C THR A 539 -9.31 12.71 8.59
N ILE A 540 -10.00 13.77 8.15
CA ILE A 540 -9.38 15.05 7.81
C ILE A 540 -9.50 15.97 9.03
N ASN A 541 -8.39 16.26 9.71
CA ASN A 541 -8.35 17.03 10.96
C ASN A 541 -7.59 18.36 10.86
N ASP A 542 -6.92 18.62 9.75
CA ASP A 542 -6.12 19.81 9.52
C ASP A 542 -6.36 20.39 8.12
N ARG A 543 -5.89 21.61 7.89
CA ARG A 543 -6.09 22.32 6.61
C ARG A 543 -5.15 21.84 5.49
N GLU A 544 -4.10 21.09 5.83
CA GLU A 544 -3.10 20.60 4.88
C GLU A 544 -3.45 19.20 4.35
N SER A 545 -4.36 18.49 5.06
CA SER A 545 -4.92 17.21 4.65
C SER A 545 -5.99 17.40 3.59
#